data_9050017062568929a9d9b58f1fee5070
#
_entry.id   9050017062568929a9d9b58f1fee5070
#
_cell.length_a   1.000
_cell.length_b   1.000
_cell.length_c   1.000
_cell.angle_alpha   90.00
_cell.angle_beta   90.00
_cell.angle_gamma   90.00
#
_symmetry.space_group_name_H-M   'P 1'
#
loop_
_entity.id
_entity.type
_entity.pdbx_description
1 polymer ?
#
loop_
_entity_poly.entity_id
_entity_poly.type
_entity_poly.pdbx_seq_one_letter_code
_entity_poly.pdbx_strand_id
1 'polypeptide(L)'
;MPVRVLCLAGSLRAGSWNRKLLAYAATRVAASGAEAIGVDARAIDLPAYDGDVEAAGIPAAVEAQKELVRGAHAILLATPEYNHGIPGGLKNWIDWLSRP
;
A
#
# COMPACT_ATOMS: atom_id res chain seq x y z
N MET A 1 -9.29 21.37 -4.18
CA MET A 1 -9.28 19.96 -3.75
C MET A 1 -7.96 19.66 -3.06
N PRO A 2 -7.96 19.11 -1.85
CA PRO A 2 -6.69 18.73 -1.22
C PRO A 2 -6.03 17.59 -1.98
N VAL A 3 -4.71 17.58 -1.94
CA VAL A 3 -3.94 16.44 -2.42
C VAL A 3 -4.17 15.25 -1.49
N ARG A 4 -4.44 14.09 -2.05
CA ARG A 4 -4.63 12.86 -1.28
C ARG A 4 -3.39 11.97 -1.40
N VAL A 5 -2.83 11.61 -0.25
CA VAL A 5 -1.63 10.78 -0.16
C VAL A 5 -1.99 9.45 0.48
N LEU A 6 -1.83 8.37 -0.27
CA LEU A 6 -2.06 7.03 0.23
C LEU A 6 -0.82 6.56 1.00
N CYS A 7 -1.00 6.16 2.24
CA CYS A 7 0.11 5.83 3.15
C CYS A 7 0.08 4.33 3.48
N LEU A 8 1.15 3.62 3.18
CA LEU A 8 1.26 2.18 3.39
C LEU A 8 2.62 1.81 3.96
N ALA A 9 2.63 0.96 5.01
CA ALA A 9 3.85 0.40 5.56
C ALA A 9 4.10 -0.99 4.97
N GLY A 10 5.35 -1.26 4.63
CA GLY A 10 5.75 -2.56 4.07
C GLY A 10 5.94 -3.66 5.10
N SER A 11 5.84 -3.35 6.40
CA SER A 11 6.00 -4.33 7.47
C SER A 11 4.66 -4.65 8.12
N LEU A 12 4.41 -5.95 8.38
CA LEU A 12 3.16 -6.42 9.00
C LEU A 12 3.23 -6.49 10.51
N ARG A 13 4.43 -6.47 11.10
CA ARG A 13 4.59 -6.60 12.56
C ARG A 13 3.95 -5.41 13.28
N ALA A 14 3.16 -5.69 14.32
CA ALA A 14 2.42 -4.66 15.04
C ALA A 14 3.34 -3.58 15.64
N GLY A 15 4.51 -3.98 16.16
CA GLY A 15 5.50 -3.07 16.72
C GLY A 15 6.51 -2.54 15.71
N SER A 16 6.22 -2.64 14.41
CA SER A 16 7.16 -2.23 13.35
C SER A 16 7.55 -0.76 13.46
N TRP A 17 8.84 -0.49 13.36
CA TRP A 17 9.38 0.88 13.29
C TRP A 17 8.89 1.59 12.04
N ASN A 18 8.75 0.88 10.93
CA ASN A 18 8.24 1.46 9.69
C ASN A 18 6.77 1.88 9.81
N ARG A 19 5.96 1.14 10.56
CA ARG A 19 4.58 1.54 10.84
C ARG A 19 4.54 2.80 11.69
N LYS A 20 5.44 2.92 12.67
CA LYS A 20 5.56 4.11 13.51
C LYS A 20 6.03 5.31 12.71
N LEU A 21 7.02 5.10 11.82
CA LEU A 21 7.51 6.15 10.93
C LEU A 21 6.39 6.61 9.99
N LEU A 22 5.63 5.69 9.43
CA LEU A 22 4.52 6.02 8.54
C LEU A 22 3.46 6.84 9.28
N ALA A 23 3.12 6.46 10.51
CA ALA A 23 2.14 7.20 11.31
C ALA A 23 2.60 8.63 11.55
N TYR A 24 3.88 8.82 11.87
CA TYR A 24 4.44 10.16 12.02
C TYR A 24 4.39 10.94 10.69
N ALA A 25 4.83 10.31 9.60
CA ALA A 25 4.82 10.96 8.29
C ALA A 25 3.41 11.37 7.87
N ALA A 26 2.41 10.53 8.17
CA ALA A 26 1.01 10.85 7.88
C ALA A 26 0.54 12.11 8.62
N THR A 27 0.99 12.30 9.86
CA THR A 27 0.67 13.55 10.60
C THR A 27 1.30 14.76 9.93
N ARG A 28 2.49 14.62 9.36
CA ARG A 28 3.15 15.72 8.64
C ARG A 28 2.46 16.01 7.32
N VAL A 29 2.00 14.98 6.62
CA VAL A 29 1.19 15.13 5.40
C VAL A 29 -0.07 15.94 5.72
N ALA A 30 -0.80 15.53 6.76
CA ALA A 30 -2.03 16.22 7.15
C ALA A 30 -1.75 17.69 7.57
N ALA A 31 -0.64 17.93 8.27
CA ALA A 31 -0.25 19.27 8.70
C ALA A 31 0.06 20.20 7.52
N SER A 32 0.42 19.66 6.37
CA SER A 32 0.69 20.45 5.16
C SER A 32 -0.57 20.84 4.39
N GLY A 33 -1.74 20.39 4.83
CA GLY A 33 -3.02 20.63 4.14
C GLY A 33 -3.45 19.53 3.20
N ALA A 34 -2.63 18.49 3.04
CA ALA A 34 -3.01 17.31 2.26
C ALA A 34 -3.81 16.32 3.11
N GLU A 35 -4.54 15.43 2.46
CA GLU A 35 -5.27 14.36 3.13
C GLU A 35 -4.40 13.10 3.16
N ALA A 36 -4.15 12.56 4.34
CA ALA A 36 -3.44 11.30 4.51
C ALA A 36 -4.45 10.16 4.60
N ILE A 37 -4.35 9.19 3.68
CA ILE A 37 -5.23 8.03 3.64
C ILE A 37 -4.41 6.82 4.08
N GLY A 38 -4.69 6.32 5.29
CA GLY A 38 -3.97 5.16 5.82
C GLY A 38 -4.50 3.85 5.24
N VAL A 39 -3.58 2.96 4.89
CA VAL A 39 -3.92 1.59 4.49
C VAL A 39 -3.27 0.64 5.48
N ASP A 40 -4.07 -0.19 6.12
CA ASP A 40 -3.54 -1.21 7.03
C ASP A 40 -3.09 -2.43 6.22
N ALA A 41 -1.77 -2.60 6.10
CA ALA A 41 -1.21 -3.71 5.35
C ALA A 41 -1.63 -5.08 5.89
N ARG A 42 -1.94 -5.19 7.19
CA ARG A 42 -2.41 -6.45 7.77
C ARG A 42 -3.84 -6.80 7.34
N ALA A 43 -4.62 -5.81 6.95
CA ALA A 43 -5.99 -6.02 6.46
C ALA A 43 -6.03 -6.34 4.97
N ILE A 44 -4.92 -6.19 4.25
CA ILE A 44 -4.84 -6.51 2.84
C ILE A 44 -4.61 -8.01 2.69
N ASP A 45 -5.57 -8.69 2.07
CA ASP A 45 -5.49 -10.13 1.81
C ASP A 45 -5.57 -10.37 0.31
N LEU A 46 -4.41 -10.32 -0.34
CA LEU A 46 -4.29 -10.55 -1.78
C LEU A 46 -3.68 -11.92 -2.02
N PRO A 47 -4.20 -12.69 -3.00
CA PRO A 47 -3.50 -13.91 -3.41
C PRO A 47 -2.14 -13.54 -3.98
N ALA A 48 -1.19 -14.48 -3.96
CA ALA A 48 0.06 -14.27 -4.67
C ALA A 48 -0.25 -14.00 -6.14
N TYR A 49 0.44 -13.02 -6.73
CA TYR A 49 0.20 -12.72 -8.14
C TYR A 49 0.42 -13.97 -9.00
N ASP A 50 -0.54 -14.26 -9.85
CA ASP A 50 -0.55 -15.42 -10.72
C ASP A 50 -1.30 -15.03 -11.99
N GLY A 51 -0.65 -15.18 -13.13
CA GLY A 51 -1.25 -14.83 -14.42
C GLY A 51 -2.53 -15.62 -14.73
N ASP A 52 -2.66 -16.84 -14.25
CA ASP A 52 -3.88 -17.62 -14.45
C ASP A 52 -5.03 -17.08 -13.62
N VAL A 53 -4.74 -16.62 -12.40
CA VAL A 53 -5.75 -15.95 -11.56
C VAL A 53 -6.21 -14.65 -12.23
N GLU A 54 -5.27 -13.87 -12.75
CA GLU A 54 -5.59 -12.64 -13.48
C GLU A 54 -6.46 -12.93 -14.70
N ALA A 55 -6.12 -13.95 -15.47
CA ALA A 55 -6.86 -14.32 -16.68
C ALA A 55 -8.31 -14.76 -16.39
N ALA A 56 -8.52 -15.35 -15.21
CA ALA A 56 -9.86 -15.76 -14.77
C ALA A 56 -10.70 -14.57 -14.25
N GLY A 57 -10.10 -13.42 -14.06
CA GLY A 57 -10.74 -12.21 -13.55
C GLY A 57 -9.96 -11.63 -12.37
N ILE A 58 -9.88 -10.31 -12.32
CA ILE A 58 -9.18 -9.63 -11.23
C ILE A 58 -9.93 -9.88 -9.92
N PRO A 59 -9.28 -10.42 -8.86
CA PRO A 59 -9.95 -10.62 -7.57
C PRO A 59 -10.51 -9.33 -6.99
N ALA A 60 -11.66 -9.42 -6.32
CA ALA A 60 -12.32 -8.25 -5.73
C ALA A 60 -11.42 -7.50 -4.75
N ALA A 61 -10.60 -8.21 -3.97
CA ALA A 61 -9.66 -7.59 -3.04
C ALA A 61 -8.61 -6.74 -3.77
N VAL A 62 -8.17 -7.18 -4.95
CA VAL A 62 -7.24 -6.42 -5.79
C VAL A 62 -7.93 -5.17 -6.35
N GLU A 63 -9.17 -5.30 -6.85
CA GLU A 63 -9.92 -4.15 -7.36
C GLU A 63 -10.13 -3.08 -6.29
N ALA A 64 -10.39 -3.49 -5.04
CA ALA A 64 -10.53 -2.54 -3.94
C ALA A 64 -9.25 -1.73 -3.73
N GLN A 65 -8.08 -2.37 -3.82
CA GLN A 65 -6.80 -1.67 -3.70
C GLN A 65 -6.55 -0.75 -4.90
N LYS A 66 -6.90 -1.19 -6.10
CA LYS A 66 -6.79 -0.36 -7.30
C LYS A 66 -7.64 0.91 -7.19
N GLU A 67 -8.85 0.81 -6.65
CA GLU A 67 -9.70 1.97 -6.44
C GLU A 67 -9.08 2.98 -5.47
N LEU A 68 -8.46 2.49 -4.38
CA LEU A 68 -7.74 3.37 -3.46
C LEU A 68 -6.63 4.14 -4.18
N VAL A 69 -5.86 3.46 -5.01
CA VAL A 69 -4.76 4.09 -5.75
C VAL A 69 -5.28 5.08 -6.79
N ARG A 70 -6.35 4.74 -7.50
CA ARG A 70 -6.96 5.65 -8.47
C ARG A 70 -7.43 6.96 -7.83
N GLY A 71 -7.89 6.87 -6.58
CA GLY A 71 -8.36 8.04 -5.83
C GLY A 71 -7.25 8.87 -5.22
N ALA A 72 -5.99 8.43 -5.27
CA ALA A 72 -4.86 9.12 -4.65
C ALA A 72 -4.06 9.90 -5.68
N HIS A 73 -3.41 10.97 -5.22
CA HIS A 73 -2.49 11.76 -6.04
C HIS A 73 -1.05 11.33 -5.85
N ALA A 74 -0.74 10.72 -4.70
CA ALA A 74 0.60 10.26 -4.35
C ALA A 74 0.52 9.06 -3.43
N ILE A 75 1.61 8.30 -3.37
CA ILE A 75 1.75 7.14 -2.50
C ILE A 75 2.99 7.35 -1.65
N LEU A 76 2.83 7.20 -0.33
CA LEU A 76 3.93 7.26 0.63
C LEU A 76 4.12 5.86 1.21
N LEU A 77 5.29 5.30 0.98
CA LEU A 77 5.64 3.96 1.46
C LEU A 77 6.73 4.05 2.52
N ALA A 78 6.52 3.41 3.66
CA ALA A 78 7.57 3.19 4.65
C ALA A 78 7.84 1.69 4.71
N THR A 79 9.03 1.27 4.33
CA THR A 79 9.33 -0.14 4.13
C THR A 79 10.66 -0.56 4.72
N PRO A 80 10.73 -1.72 5.39
CA PRO A 80 12.01 -2.33 5.71
C PRO A 80 12.66 -2.92 4.48
N GLU A 81 13.92 -3.27 4.61
CA GLU A 81 14.66 -4.01 3.59
C GLU A 81 14.79 -5.46 4.06
N TYR A 82 14.35 -6.40 3.24
CA TYR A 82 14.50 -7.84 3.47
C TYR A 82 15.33 -8.43 2.34
N ASN A 83 16.50 -8.98 2.68
CA ASN A 83 17.40 -9.61 1.70
C ASN A 83 17.73 -8.68 0.51
N HIS A 84 18.03 -7.42 0.80
CA HIS A 84 18.36 -6.37 -0.18
C HIS A 84 17.18 -5.99 -1.11
N GLY A 85 15.95 -6.27 -0.68
CA GLY A 85 14.75 -5.94 -1.46
C GLY A 85 13.61 -5.49 -0.57
N ILE A 86 12.47 -5.23 -1.19
CA ILE A 86 11.26 -4.90 -0.44
C ILE A 86 10.59 -6.18 0.07
N PRO A 87 9.78 -6.09 1.15
CA PRO A 87 9.07 -7.27 1.65
C PRO A 87 8.16 -7.89 0.60
N GLY A 88 7.99 -9.22 0.68
CA GLY A 88 7.20 -9.98 -0.28
C GLY A 88 5.76 -9.49 -0.41
N GLY A 89 5.11 -9.16 0.71
CA GLY A 89 3.74 -8.66 0.69
C GLY A 89 3.62 -7.32 -0.04
N LEU A 90 4.58 -6.42 0.17
CA LEU A 90 4.60 -5.14 -0.54
C LEU A 90 4.85 -5.36 -2.03
N LYS A 91 5.78 -6.25 -2.39
CA LYS A 91 6.07 -6.56 -3.80
C LYS A 91 4.82 -7.14 -4.49
N ASN A 92 4.11 -8.03 -3.81
CA ASN A 92 2.87 -8.63 -4.34
C ASN A 92 1.79 -7.56 -4.57
N TRP A 93 1.65 -6.62 -3.63
CA TRP A 93 0.73 -5.49 -3.78
C TRP A 93 1.07 -4.67 -5.03
N ILE A 94 2.36 -4.35 -5.22
CA ILE A 94 2.83 -3.62 -6.41
C ILE A 94 2.56 -4.43 -7.68
N ASP A 95 2.85 -5.72 -7.66
CA ASP A 95 2.67 -6.58 -8.84
C ASP A 95 1.22 -6.61 -9.30
N TRP A 96 0.27 -6.71 -8.38
CA TRP A 96 -1.15 -6.65 -8.71
C TRP A 96 -1.59 -5.27 -9.20
N LEU A 97 -1.14 -4.21 -8.53
CA LEU A 97 -1.57 -2.85 -8.87
C LEU A 97 -1.00 -2.35 -10.19
N SER A 98 0.11 -2.91 -10.65
CA SER A 98 0.70 -2.54 -11.93
C SER A 98 -0.02 -3.20 -13.12
N ARG A 99 -0.99 -4.05 -12.88
CA ARG A 99 -1.78 -4.68 -13.96
C ARG A 99 -2.90 -3.75 -14.43
N PRO A 100 -3.25 -3.82 -15.73
CA PRO A 100 -4.32 -2.98 -16.29
C PRO A 100 -5.68 -3.17 -15.62
#